data_0a9062a34ee9cbc915c70ac7a6ed9a69
#
_entry.id   0a9062a34ee9cbc915c70ac7a6ed9a69
#
_cell.length_a   1.000
_cell.length_b   1.000
_cell.length_c   1.000
_cell.angle_alpha   90.00
_cell.angle_beta   90.00
_cell.angle_gamma   90.00
#
_symmetry.space_group_name_H-M   'P 1'
#
loop_
_entity.id
_entity.type
_entity.pdbx_description
1 polymer ?
#
loop_
_entity_poly.entity_id
_entity_poly.type
_entity_poly.pdbx_seq_one_letter_code
_entity_poly.pdbx_strand_id
1 'polypeptide(L)'
;MFNADEDDEDFLAEDDEDGLLGVPDGIPLAFTRYASMKAKELFKFAVDWMVQKKINPAFNMHDEIYDLTFKKLDDEVSGLVGSKFASAAWTPKFTMAVRARPEIAYNRFSAMQAGDDFFHDKCDACNRSGHPATYEVQFQGKPYHRETLDEVATNDDDEDEDDDGSSSSSSNDDNKPAYDAQGREIAPASKIYFVGKFCMSNAKTAHALQHWRYHLNEWVVEWVDKHGYSTAKKLEKREKNRKKPKKLRKEANGILDRMGEEGVVKMLWHQFRDTIDEAAHAKQGRYGGESP
;
A
#
# COMPACT_ATOMS: atom_id res chain seq x y z
N MET A 1 -16.47 -23.94 -2.19
CA MET A 1 -17.84 -23.61 -2.57
C MET A 1 -18.09 -22.27 -1.87
N PHE A 2 -17.90 -21.16 -2.57
CA PHE A 2 -18.10 -19.82 -2.00
C PHE A 2 -19.60 -19.57 -1.98
N ASN A 3 -20.17 -19.40 -0.79
CA ASN A 3 -21.52 -18.87 -0.67
C ASN A 3 -21.47 -17.40 -1.12
N ALA A 4 -22.18 -17.07 -2.17
CA ALA A 4 -22.45 -15.70 -2.52
C ALA A 4 -23.37 -15.14 -1.44
N ASP A 5 -22.87 -14.18 -0.64
CA ASP A 5 -23.70 -13.44 0.29
C ASP A 5 -24.66 -12.55 -0.50
N GLU A 6 -25.89 -12.37 0.00
CA GLU A 6 -26.92 -11.51 -0.62
C GLU A 6 -26.46 -10.06 -0.88
N ASP A 7 -25.34 -9.63 -0.25
CA ASP A 7 -24.66 -8.36 -0.48
C ASP A 7 -23.86 -8.30 -1.80
N ASP A 8 -23.69 -9.42 -2.51
CA ASP A 8 -22.86 -9.49 -3.74
C ASP A 8 -23.64 -9.07 -5.01
N GLU A 9 -24.95 -9.08 -5.00
CA GLU A 9 -25.77 -8.71 -6.17
C GLU A 9 -25.77 -7.18 -6.43
N ASP A 10 -25.51 -6.36 -5.40
CA ASP A 10 -25.52 -4.89 -5.48
C ASP A 10 -24.19 -4.27 -5.94
N PHE A 11 -23.19 -5.10 -6.32
CA PHE A 11 -21.88 -4.56 -6.71
C PHE A 11 -21.87 -3.92 -8.12
N LEU A 12 -22.77 -4.34 -8.97
CA LEU A 12 -22.95 -3.77 -10.31
C LEU A 12 -24.25 -2.96 -10.34
N ALA A 13 -24.30 -1.83 -9.63
CA ALA A 13 -25.31 -0.82 -9.96
C ALA A 13 -25.01 -0.32 -11.38
N GLU A 14 -25.97 -0.48 -12.28
CA GLU A 14 -25.90 0.04 -13.63
C GLU A 14 -25.63 1.55 -13.56
N ASP A 15 -24.43 1.97 -14.00
CA ASP A 15 -24.13 3.39 -14.18
C ASP A 15 -25.02 3.89 -15.34
N ASP A 16 -26.01 4.70 -15.01
CA ASP A 16 -26.69 5.53 -16.01
C ASP A 16 -25.65 6.31 -16.82
N GLU A 17 -25.76 6.30 -18.14
CA GLU A 17 -24.79 6.78 -19.14
C GLU A 17 -24.34 8.26 -19.00
N ASP A 18 -24.81 8.99 -18.02
CA ASP A 18 -24.42 10.38 -17.71
C ASP A 18 -23.49 10.50 -16.47
N GLY A 19 -22.74 9.45 -16.13
CA GLY A 19 -21.77 9.44 -15.03
C GLY A 19 -20.67 10.47 -15.19
N LEU A 20 -20.99 11.74 -15.04
CA LEU A 20 -20.03 12.79 -14.70
C LEU A 20 -19.43 12.41 -13.34
N LEU A 21 -18.23 11.83 -13.38
CA LEU A 21 -17.31 11.85 -12.25
C LEU A 21 -16.95 13.33 -12.00
N GLY A 22 -17.78 14.02 -11.27
CA GLY A 22 -17.64 15.39 -10.87
C GLY A 22 -18.91 15.81 -10.18
N VAL A 23 -18.78 16.29 -8.95
CA VAL A 23 -19.87 16.97 -8.27
C VAL A 23 -20.21 18.20 -9.12
N PRO A 24 -21.49 18.51 -9.39
CA PRO A 24 -21.85 19.75 -10.07
C PRO A 24 -21.21 20.92 -9.33
N ASP A 25 -20.58 21.83 -10.08
CA ASP A 25 -19.93 23.02 -9.54
C ASP A 25 -20.89 23.73 -8.56
N GLY A 26 -20.50 23.78 -7.26
CA GLY A 26 -21.20 24.51 -6.23
C GLY A 26 -21.95 23.69 -5.17
N ILE A 27 -22.07 22.36 -5.30
CA ILE A 27 -22.64 21.54 -4.21
C ILE A 27 -21.51 20.87 -3.43
N PRO A 28 -21.30 21.18 -2.13
CA PRO A 28 -20.31 20.48 -1.32
C PRO A 28 -20.56 18.97 -1.33
N LEU A 29 -19.51 18.17 -1.48
CA LEU A 29 -19.57 16.71 -1.54
C LEU A 29 -20.34 16.08 -0.36
N ALA A 30 -20.29 16.73 0.81
CA ALA A 30 -21.03 16.33 2.01
C ALA A 30 -22.55 16.25 1.81
N PHE A 31 -23.10 16.94 0.82
CA PHE A 31 -24.54 16.92 0.48
C PHE A 31 -24.88 16.07 -0.74
N THR A 32 -23.91 15.35 -1.26
CA THR A 32 -24.10 14.44 -2.40
C THR A 32 -24.29 13.01 -1.95
N ARG A 33 -24.76 12.16 -2.87
CA ARG A 33 -24.86 10.69 -2.65
C ARG A 33 -23.53 10.06 -2.18
N TYR A 34 -22.39 10.61 -2.60
CA TYR A 34 -21.07 10.09 -2.27
C TYR A 34 -20.74 10.12 -0.78
N ALA A 35 -21.27 11.11 -0.05
CA ALA A 35 -21.06 11.20 1.40
C ALA A 35 -21.69 10.02 2.17
N SER A 36 -22.77 9.41 1.63
CA SER A 36 -23.47 8.28 2.23
C SER A 36 -23.01 6.93 1.71
N MET A 37 -22.16 6.89 0.65
CA MET A 37 -21.66 5.63 0.08
C MET A 37 -20.87 4.80 1.09
N LYS A 38 -21.07 3.50 1.04
CA LYS A 38 -20.29 2.53 1.83
C LYS A 38 -18.87 2.42 1.29
N ALA A 39 -17.93 1.94 2.10
CA ALA A 39 -16.54 1.71 1.71
C ALA A 39 -16.42 0.81 0.46
N LYS A 40 -17.27 -0.20 0.32
CA LYS A 40 -17.35 -1.10 -0.85
C LYS A 40 -17.60 -0.34 -2.15
N GLU A 41 -18.56 0.59 -2.16
CA GLU A 41 -18.92 1.39 -3.33
C GLU A 41 -17.80 2.40 -3.67
N LEU A 42 -17.18 2.96 -2.62
CA LEU A 42 -16.06 3.90 -2.77
C LEU A 42 -14.77 3.23 -3.25
N PHE A 43 -14.60 1.93 -3.01
CA PHE A 43 -13.39 1.22 -3.40
C PHE A 43 -13.14 1.25 -4.92
N LYS A 44 -14.20 1.26 -5.73
CA LYS A 44 -14.10 1.44 -7.19
C LYS A 44 -13.38 2.74 -7.55
N PHE A 45 -13.64 3.84 -6.81
CA PHE A 45 -12.95 5.12 -7.04
C PHE A 45 -11.48 5.08 -6.64
N ALA A 46 -11.10 4.28 -5.66
CA ALA A 46 -9.67 4.08 -5.36
C ALA A 46 -8.95 3.39 -6.52
N VAL A 47 -9.56 2.36 -7.13
CA VAL A 47 -9.03 1.69 -8.32
C VAL A 47 -9.03 2.65 -9.52
N ASP A 48 -10.10 3.42 -9.74
CA ASP A 48 -10.16 4.45 -10.78
C ASP A 48 -9.01 5.46 -10.64
N TRP A 49 -8.79 5.98 -9.46
CA TRP A 49 -7.68 6.89 -9.18
C TRP A 49 -6.33 6.33 -9.64
N MET A 50 -6.07 5.04 -9.34
CA MET A 50 -4.81 4.39 -9.71
C MET A 50 -4.67 4.21 -11.22
N VAL A 51 -5.76 3.82 -11.89
CA VAL A 51 -5.80 3.72 -13.36
C VAL A 51 -5.62 5.10 -14.00
N GLN A 52 -6.33 6.13 -13.52
CA GLN A 52 -6.20 7.50 -14.01
C GLN A 52 -4.77 8.01 -13.84
N LYS A 53 -4.17 7.82 -12.66
CA LYS A 53 -2.78 8.22 -12.40
C LYS A 53 -1.81 7.58 -13.40
N LYS A 54 -1.98 6.29 -13.71
CA LYS A 54 -1.11 5.57 -14.66
C LYS A 54 -1.31 6.02 -16.12
N ILE A 55 -2.54 6.38 -16.50
CA ILE A 55 -2.92 6.60 -17.90
C ILE A 55 -2.94 8.07 -18.30
N ASN A 56 -3.29 8.96 -17.38
CA ASN A 56 -3.57 10.37 -17.64
C ASN A 56 -2.60 11.30 -16.87
N PRO A 57 -1.51 11.77 -17.49
CA PRO A 57 -0.55 12.66 -16.83
C PRO A 57 -1.15 14.01 -16.35
N ALA A 58 -2.31 14.40 -16.90
CA ALA A 58 -3.02 15.62 -16.50
C ALA A 58 -4.16 15.34 -15.50
N PHE A 59 -4.15 14.16 -14.88
CA PHE A 59 -5.14 13.76 -13.90
C PHE A 59 -5.05 14.62 -12.63
N ASN A 60 -6.19 15.13 -12.16
CA ASN A 60 -6.26 15.79 -10.87
C ASN A 60 -6.38 14.75 -9.76
N MET A 61 -5.30 14.51 -9.05
CA MET A 61 -5.24 13.54 -7.96
C MET A 61 -6.04 13.97 -6.71
N HIS A 62 -6.31 15.27 -6.56
CA HIS A 62 -6.99 15.87 -5.41
C HIS A 62 -8.43 16.29 -5.75
N ASP A 63 -9.14 15.48 -6.53
CA ASP A 63 -10.58 15.63 -6.68
C ASP A 63 -11.27 15.19 -5.38
N GLU A 64 -12.28 15.94 -4.94
CA GLU A 64 -12.97 15.73 -3.66
C GLU A 64 -13.49 14.28 -3.48
N ILE A 65 -13.89 13.61 -4.57
CA ILE A 65 -14.37 12.22 -4.50
C ILE A 65 -13.26 11.24 -4.13
N TYR A 66 -12.05 11.46 -4.64
CA TYR A 66 -10.91 10.61 -4.30
C TYR A 66 -10.42 10.88 -2.89
N ASP A 67 -10.38 12.14 -2.47
CA ASP A 67 -10.02 12.52 -1.10
C ASP A 67 -11.01 11.91 -0.08
N LEU A 68 -12.31 11.97 -0.35
CA LEU A 68 -13.34 11.30 0.45
C LEU A 68 -13.15 9.79 0.48
N THR A 69 -12.90 9.19 -0.69
CA THR A 69 -12.70 7.75 -0.83
C THR A 69 -11.54 7.27 0.03
N PHE A 70 -10.37 7.86 -0.18
CA PHE A 70 -9.18 7.46 0.58
C PHE A 70 -9.31 7.76 2.06
N LYS A 71 -9.95 8.87 2.45
CA LYS A 71 -10.21 9.17 3.85
C LYS A 71 -11.05 8.08 4.50
N LYS A 72 -12.17 7.67 3.90
CA LYS A 72 -13.04 6.63 4.48
C LYS A 72 -12.37 5.26 4.55
N LEU A 73 -11.65 4.86 3.50
CA LEU A 73 -10.91 3.59 3.50
C LEU A 73 -9.76 3.60 4.51
N ASP A 74 -9.05 4.71 4.64
CA ASP A 74 -7.99 4.86 5.64
C ASP A 74 -8.54 4.90 7.07
N ASP A 75 -9.72 5.47 7.31
CA ASP A 75 -10.33 5.49 8.64
C ASP A 75 -10.61 4.06 9.11
N GLU A 76 -11.09 3.17 8.23
CA GLU A 76 -11.26 1.74 8.57
C GLU A 76 -9.93 1.07 8.94
N VAL A 77 -8.88 1.33 8.16
CA VAL A 77 -7.55 0.78 8.37
C VAL A 77 -6.89 1.35 9.64
N SER A 78 -6.93 2.68 9.80
CA SER A 78 -6.26 3.39 10.91
C SER A 78 -6.83 3.02 12.28
N GLY A 79 -8.14 2.78 12.34
CA GLY A 79 -8.81 2.32 13.56
C GLY A 79 -8.23 0.97 14.04
N LEU A 80 -7.96 0.04 13.12
CA LEU A 80 -7.36 -1.26 13.43
C LEU A 80 -5.88 -1.14 13.78
N VAL A 81 -5.12 -0.38 13.01
CA VAL A 81 -3.69 -0.13 13.29
C VAL A 81 -3.52 0.51 14.66
N GLY A 82 -4.31 1.56 14.96
CA GLY A 82 -4.24 2.27 16.22
C GLY A 82 -4.61 1.41 17.43
N SER A 83 -5.70 0.64 17.33
CA SER A 83 -6.24 -0.11 18.46
C SER A 83 -5.50 -1.42 18.77
N LYS A 84 -4.98 -2.10 17.73
CA LYS A 84 -4.47 -3.47 17.87
C LYS A 84 -2.97 -3.63 17.67
N PHE A 85 -2.36 -2.83 16.79
CA PHE A 85 -1.00 -3.05 16.31
C PHE A 85 -0.02 -1.95 16.64
N ALA A 86 -0.46 -0.70 16.79
CA ALA A 86 0.35 0.34 17.41
C ALA A 86 0.43 0.07 18.93
N SER A 87 0.84 -1.15 19.27
CA SER A 87 1.07 -1.53 20.63
C SER A 87 2.02 -0.52 21.26
N ALA A 88 1.64 0.05 22.41
CA ALA A 88 2.51 0.86 23.25
C ALA A 88 3.81 0.12 23.66
N ALA A 89 3.93 -1.15 23.29
CA ALA A 89 5.10 -1.99 23.54
C ALA A 89 6.17 -1.88 22.44
N TRP A 90 5.87 -1.41 21.23
CA TRP A 90 6.88 -1.27 20.19
C TRP A 90 7.75 -0.04 20.39
N THR A 91 9.03 -0.21 20.10
CA THR A 91 9.96 0.93 20.09
C THR A 91 9.60 1.91 18.96
N PRO A 92 9.81 3.22 19.16
CA PRO A 92 9.59 4.21 18.10
C PRO A 92 10.35 3.91 16.82
N LYS A 93 11.59 3.39 16.94
CA LYS A 93 12.43 3.01 15.80
C LYS A 93 11.81 1.88 14.99
N PHE A 94 11.28 0.84 15.66
CA PHE A 94 10.62 -0.27 14.97
C PHE A 94 9.30 0.18 14.32
N THR A 95 8.50 0.98 15.02
CA THR A 95 7.26 1.54 14.47
C THR A 95 7.53 2.39 13.22
N MET A 96 8.59 3.19 13.25
CA MET A 96 9.00 3.97 12.09
C MET A 96 9.43 3.06 10.92
N ALA A 97 10.21 2.01 11.18
CA ALA A 97 10.64 1.06 10.16
C ALA A 97 9.45 0.37 9.48
N VAL A 98 8.43 -0.06 10.25
CA VAL A 98 7.18 -0.65 9.70
C VAL A 98 6.45 0.31 8.76
N ARG A 99 6.55 1.63 8.99
CA ARG A 99 5.82 2.65 8.21
C ARG A 99 6.59 3.20 7.02
N ALA A 100 7.91 3.04 7.01
CA ALA A 100 8.77 3.78 6.11
C ALA A 100 8.88 3.16 4.72
N ARG A 101 8.86 1.83 4.64
CA ARG A 101 9.12 1.10 3.40
C ARG A 101 7.98 0.13 3.08
N PRO A 102 7.62 -0.04 1.79
CA PRO A 102 6.42 -0.78 1.40
C PRO A 102 6.57 -2.30 1.41
N GLU A 103 7.79 -2.83 1.47
CA GLU A 103 8.04 -4.26 1.39
C GLU A 103 8.51 -4.81 2.73
N ILE A 104 8.09 -6.02 3.08
CA ILE A 104 8.52 -6.75 4.26
C ILE A 104 9.03 -8.13 3.88
N ALA A 105 10.29 -8.39 4.16
CA ALA A 105 10.90 -9.71 4.06
C ALA A 105 11.13 -10.27 5.46
N TYR A 106 10.86 -11.55 5.65
CA TYR A 106 11.10 -12.18 6.96
C TYR A 106 11.43 -13.65 6.82
N ASN A 107 12.31 -14.13 7.69
CA ASN A 107 12.68 -15.53 7.81
C ASN A 107 12.58 -15.97 9.26
N ARG A 108 12.18 -17.22 9.46
CA ARG A 108 12.27 -17.84 10.77
C ARG A 108 13.64 -18.49 10.90
N PHE A 109 14.35 -18.17 11.97
CA PHE A 109 15.58 -18.86 12.29
C PHE A 109 15.40 -19.81 13.48
N SER A 110 16.16 -20.89 13.47
CA SER A 110 16.24 -21.83 14.58
C SER A 110 17.48 -21.51 15.40
N ALA A 111 17.35 -21.49 16.73
CA ALA A 111 18.47 -21.32 17.63
C ALA A 111 19.58 -22.39 17.41
N MET A 112 19.25 -23.53 16.79
CA MET A 112 20.23 -24.56 16.42
C MET A 112 21.07 -24.21 15.19
N GLN A 113 20.60 -23.31 14.32
CA GLN A 113 21.32 -22.87 13.11
C GLN A 113 22.20 -21.64 13.35
N ALA A 114 21.85 -20.88 14.37
CA ALA A 114 22.67 -19.80 14.87
C ALA A 114 23.55 -20.40 15.99
N GLY A 115 24.86 -20.48 15.78
CA GLY A 115 25.78 -20.91 16.83
C GLY A 115 25.57 -20.15 18.15
N ASP A 116 26.17 -20.59 19.24
CA ASP A 116 25.98 -20.05 20.60
C ASP A 116 26.10 -18.51 20.74
N ASP A 117 26.74 -17.84 19.77
CA ASP A 117 26.92 -16.39 19.74
C ASP A 117 25.69 -15.60 19.21
N PHE A 118 24.67 -16.28 18.68
CA PHE A 118 23.51 -15.64 18.03
C PHE A 118 22.21 -15.65 18.86
N PHE A 119 22.34 -15.79 20.18
CA PHE A 119 21.16 -15.80 21.05
C PHE A 119 20.67 -14.36 21.30
N HIS A 120 19.68 -13.92 20.54
CA HIS A 120 19.02 -12.63 20.78
C HIS A 120 17.97 -12.77 21.90
N ASP A 121 18.40 -12.52 23.13
CA ASP A 121 17.55 -12.53 24.33
C ASP A 121 16.43 -11.50 24.32
N LYS A 122 16.53 -10.51 23.43
CA LYS A 122 15.61 -9.38 23.36
C LYS A 122 14.97 -9.28 21.97
N CYS A 123 13.73 -8.87 21.97
CA CYS A 123 13.01 -8.55 20.75
C CYS A 123 13.22 -7.08 20.37
N ASP A 124 13.78 -6.78 19.19
CA ASP A 124 14.04 -5.42 18.73
C ASP A 124 12.75 -4.56 18.59
N ALA A 125 11.62 -5.22 18.38
CA ALA A 125 10.35 -4.52 18.29
C ALA A 125 9.87 -3.96 19.62
N CYS A 126 9.86 -4.79 20.69
CA CYS A 126 9.30 -4.40 22.00
C CYS A 126 10.35 -4.24 23.10
N ASN A 127 11.62 -4.53 22.81
CA ASN A 127 12.75 -4.44 23.72
C ASN A 127 12.58 -5.24 25.06
N ARG A 128 11.70 -6.24 25.08
CA ARG A 128 11.48 -7.08 26.26
C ARG A 128 12.52 -8.20 26.30
N SER A 129 13.13 -8.39 27.47
CA SER A 129 13.97 -9.56 27.80
C SER A 129 13.10 -10.76 28.14
N GLY A 130 13.64 -11.98 27.97
CA GLY A 130 12.92 -13.22 28.22
C GLY A 130 11.91 -13.61 27.13
N HIS A 131 11.92 -12.92 26.02
CA HIS A 131 11.19 -13.26 24.80
C HIS A 131 12.18 -13.35 23.65
N PRO A 132 12.82 -14.52 23.46
CA PRO A 132 13.85 -14.67 22.44
C PRO A 132 13.28 -14.36 21.06
N ALA A 133 14.06 -13.66 20.28
CA ALA A 133 13.75 -13.43 18.89
C ALA A 133 13.79 -14.77 18.13
N THR A 134 12.87 -14.97 17.23
CA THR A 134 12.73 -16.20 16.42
C THR A 134 12.55 -15.88 14.93
N TYR A 135 12.53 -14.60 14.58
CA TYR A 135 12.39 -14.12 13.21
C TYR A 135 13.35 -12.97 12.95
N GLU A 136 13.94 -13.00 11.76
CA GLU A 136 14.60 -11.88 11.12
C GLU A 136 13.59 -11.16 10.25
N VAL A 137 13.56 -9.82 10.33
CA VAL A 137 12.67 -8.98 9.56
C VAL A 137 13.45 -7.84 8.94
N GLN A 138 13.23 -7.60 7.67
CA GLN A 138 13.73 -6.46 6.93
C GLN A 138 12.57 -5.70 6.28
N PHE A 139 12.66 -4.37 6.28
CA PHE A 139 11.73 -3.51 5.56
C PHE A 139 12.45 -2.96 4.34
N GLN A 140 11.96 -3.33 3.15
CA GLN A 140 12.60 -3.11 1.86
C GLN A 140 11.75 -2.22 0.96
N GLY A 141 12.25 -1.93 -0.23
CA GLY A 141 11.63 -1.01 -1.17
C GLY A 141 11.98 0.44 -0.88
N LYS A 142 11.72 1.32 -1.84
CA LYS A 142 11.93 2.76 -1.69
C LYS A 142 10.83 3.39 -0.85
N PRO A 143 11.16 4.36 0.03
CA PRO A 143 10.15 5.19 0.67
C PRO A 143 9.28 5.91 -0.37
N TYR A 144 8.05 6.20 -0.03
CA TYR A 144 7.11 6.82 -0.96
C TYR A 144 6.18 7.82 -0.27
N HIS A 145 5.65 8.74 -1.05
CA HIS A 145 4.63 9.69 -0.60
C HIS A 145 3.26 8.99 -0.54
N ARG A 146 2.66 8.92 0.63
CA ARG A 146 1.42 8.17 0.84
C ARG A 146 0.23 8.70 0.01
N GLU A 147 0.20 9.99 -0.26
CA GLU A 147 -0.89 10.64 -1.00
C GLU A 147 -0.78 10.41 -2.50
N THR A 148 0.43 10.53 -3.04
CA THR A 148 0.68 10.41 -4.47
C THR A 148 1.15 9.02 -4.89
N LEU A 149 1.65 8.20 -3.96
CA LEU A 149 2.30 6.90 -4.19
C LEU A 149 3.54 7.00 -5.08
N ASP A 150 4.14 8.19 -5.18
CA ASP A 150 5.41 8.37 -5.85
C ASP A 150 6.56 8.09 -4.89
N GLU A 151 7.62 7.49 -5.41
CA GLU A 151 8.83 7.25 -4.64
C GLU A 151 9.43 8.57 -4.17
N VAL A 152 10.04 8.56 -2.98
CA VAL A 152 10.81 9.69 -2.49
C VAL A 152 12.09 9.74 -3.31
N ALA A 153 12.38 10.90 -3.94
CA ALA A 153 13.61 11.09 -4.68
C ALA A 153 14.82 10.91 -3.74
N THR A 154 15.76 10.08 -4.15
CA THR A 154 17.05 9.97 -3.50
C THR A 154 18.01 10.92 -4.19
N ASN A 155 18.97 11.48 -3.46
CA ASN A 155 19.95 12.41 -4.04
C ASN A 155 20.83 11.79 -5.15
N ASP A 156 20.62 10.52 -5.46
CA ASP A 156 21.31 9.79 -6.51
C ASP A 156 20.61 9.92 -7.88
N ASP A 157 19.37 10.43 -7.91
CA ASP A 157 18.59 10.58 -9.15
C ASP A 157 18.95 11.89 -9.91
N ASP A 158 19.80 12.76 -9.33
CA ASP A 158 20.15 14.08 -9.90
C ASP A 158 21.50 14.11 -10.64
N GLU A 159 22.27 12.99 -10.72
CA GLU A 159 23.65 13.03 -11.20
C GLU A 159 23.91 12.51 -12.62
N ASP A 160 22.92 12.16 -13.44
CA ASP A 160 23.21 11.59 -14.76
C ASP A 160 22.35 12.18 -15.90
N GLU A 161 22.62 13.43 -16.32
CA GLU A 161 22.30 13.87 -17.69
C GLU A 161 23.49 14.03 -18.64
N ASP A 162 24.72 13.78 -18.20
CA ASP A 162 25.91 13.88 -19.08
C ASP A 162 26.99 12.89 -18.66
N ASP A 163 26.98 11.63 -19.08
CA ASP A 163 28.22 10.95 -19.47
C ASP A 163 28.02 9.64 -20.23
N ASP A 164 28.90 9.46 -21.21
CA ASP A 164 29.12 8.40 -22.18
C ASP A 164 29.48 7.05 -21.52
N GLY A 165 28.61 6.08 -21.71
CA GLY A 165 28.92 4.66 -21.86
C GLY A 165 29.94 3.99 -20.96
N SER A 166 29.69 3.81 -19.68
CA SER A 166 30.38 2.78 -18.90
C SER A 166 29.42 2.13 -17.90
N SER A 167 29.15 0.84 -18.10
CA SER A 167 28.39 0.02 -17.19
C SER A 167 29.06 -0.02 -15.82
N SER A 168 28.63 0.85 -14.92
CA SER A 168 28.97 0.75 -13.51
C SER A 168 27.85 0.05 -12.75
N SER A 169 28.18 -1.15 -12.28
CA SER A 169 27.45 -1.89 -11.27
C SER A 169 26.88 -0.95 -10.21
N SER A 170 25.58 -1.00 -9.99
CA SER A 170 24.93 -0.34 -8.86
C SER A 170 25.62 -0.79 -7.57
N SER A 171 26.57 -0.01 -7.10
CA SER A 171 27.08 -0.12 -5.74
C SER A 171 25.92 0.32 -4.85
N ASN A 172 25.22 -0.67 -4.26
CA ASN A 172 24.36 -0.43 -3.10
C ASN A 172 25.22 0.21 -2.02
N ASP A 173 25.25 1.52 -1.98
CA ASP A 173 25.86 2.22 -0.87
C ASP A 173 24.90 2.16 0.32
N ASP A 174 24.86 0.97 0.97
CA ASP A 174 24.04 0.66 2.14
C ASP A 174 24.30 1.61 3.33
N ASN A 175 25.20 2.58 3.16
CA ASN A 175 25.63 3.48 4.22
C ASN A 175 25.10 4.92 4.06
N LYS A 176 24.41 5.24 2.97
CA LYS A 176 23.79 6.57 2.83
C LYS A 176 22.53 6.65 3.69
N PRO A 177 22.31 7.79 4.40
CA PRO A 177 21.10 8.00 5.17
C PRO A 177 19.89 8.05 4.21
N ALA A 178 18.88 7.24 4.48
CA ALA A 178 17.62 7.27 3.76
C ALA A 178 16.59 8.10 4.54
N TYR A 179 15.71 8.77 3.84
CA TYR A 179 14.69 9.63 4.43
C TYR A 179 13.29 9.20 4.00
N ASP A 180 12.31 9.38 4.87
CA ASP A 180 10.90 9.18 4.51
C ASP A 180 10.33 10.44 3.80
N ALA A 181 9.06 10.35 3.38
CA ALA A 181 8.38 11.45 2.70
C ALA A 181 8.24 12.74 3.54
N GLN A 182 8.50 12.68 4.84
CA GLN A 182 8.52 13.82 5.76
C GLN A 182 9.95 14.30 6.07
N GLY A 183 10.96 13.78 5.37
CA GLY A 183 12.36 14.15 5.57
C GLY A 183 12.95 13.60 6.87
N ARG A 184 12.35 12.62 7.52
CA ARG A 184 12.90 11.98 8.72
C ARG A 184 13.83 10.85 8.31
N GLU A 185 14.98 10.77 8.95
CA GLU A 185 15.91 9.68 8.73
C GLU A 185 15.30 8.33 9.11
N ILE A 186 15.44 7.36 8.22
CA ILE A 186 14.95 6.00 8.38
C ILE A 186 16.09 4.99 8.31
N ALA A 187 15.87 3.81 8.87
CA ALA A 187 16.85 2.74 8.79
C ALA A 187 17.10 2.32 7.33
N PRO A 188 18.35 1.96 6.97
CA PRO A 188 18.66 1.43 5.65
C PRO A 188 17.85 0.13 5.37
N ALA A 189 17.63 -0.17 4.09
CA ALA A 189 16.88 -1.36 3.68
C ALA A 189 17.57 -2.67 4.11
N SER A 190 18.89 -2.65 4.25
CA SER A 190 19.70 -3.77 4.75
C SER A 190 19.53 -4.05 6.24
N LYS A 191 18.88 -3.14 7.01
CA LYS A 191 18.72 -3.32 8.46
C LYS A 191 17.85 -4.51 8.80
N ILE A 192 18.42 -5.48 9.50
CA ILE A 192 17.73 -6.64 10.06
C ILE A 192 17.26 -6.32 11.48
N TYR A 193 15.99 -6.66 11.77
CA TYR A 193 15.41 -6.63 13.09
C TYR A 193 15.15 -8.05 13.56
N PHE A 194 15.58 -8.38 14.76
CA PHE A 194 15.34 -9.68 15.39
C PHE A 194 14.12 -9.61 16.30
N VAL A 195 13.05 -10.30 15.92
CA VAL A 195 11.75 -10.14 16.60
C VAL A 195 11.17 -11.48 17.07
N GLY A 196 10.44 -11.45 18.17
CA GLY A 196 9.69 -12.60 18.64
C GLY A 196 8.43 -12.86 17.80
N LYS A 197 7.93 -14.10 17.85
CA LYS A 197 6.78 -14.59 17.06
C LYS A 197 5.56 -13.65 17.08
N PHE A 198 5.18 -13.13 18.24
CA PHE A 198 4.02 -12.23 18.37
C PHE A 198 4.27 -10.87 17.72
N CYS A 199 5.46 -10.30 17.94
CA CYS A 199 5.83 -9.03 17.30
C CYS A 199 5.91 -9.18 15.78
N MET A 200 6.40 -10.34 15.29
CA MET A 200 6.43 -10.62 13.84
C MET A 200 5.01 -10.68 13.24
N SER A 201 4.11 -11.44 13.87
CA SER A 201 2.72 -11.55 13.40
C SER A 201 2.04 -10.19 13.36
N ASN A 202 2.19 -9.40 14.42
CA ASN A 202 1.63 -8.06 14.48
C ASN A 202 2.28 -7.12 13.45
N ALA A 203 3.60 -7.21 13.24
CA ALA A 203 4.32 -6.40 12.27
C ALA A 203 3.84 -6.68 10.85
N LYS A 204 3.68 -7.96 10.48
CA LYS A 204 3.14 -8.35 9.17
C LYS A 204 1.77 -7.72 8.91
N THR A 205 0.87 -7.84 9.87
CA THR A 205 -0.49 -7.30 9.73
C THR A 205 -0.49 -5.77 9.72
N ALA A 206 0.24 -5.14 10.62
CA ALA A 206 0.35 -3.67 10.66
C ALA A 206 0.98 -3.12 9.38
N HIS A 207 1.99 -3.79 8.83
CA HIS A 207 2.64 -3.43 7.59
C HIS A 207 1.67 -3.52 6.40
N ALA A 208 0.95 -4.65 6.26
CA ALA A 208 -0.04 -4.83 5.19
C ALA A 208 -1.12 -3.74 5.23
N LEU A 209 -1.66 -3.42 6.42
CA LEU A 209 -2.64 -2.35 6.60
C LEU A 209 -2.04 -0.96 6.33
N GLN A 210 -0.80 -0.71 6.74
CA GLN A 210 -0.14 0.59 6.56
C GLN A 210 0.10 0.90 5.08
N HIS A 211 0.47 -0.13 4.30
CA HIS A 211 0.87 0.00 2.90
C HIS A 211 -0.19 -0.48 1.90
N TRP A 212 -1.46 -0.61 2.33
CA TRP A 212 -2.54 -1.14 1.50
C TRP A 212 -2.73 -0.38 0.18
N ARG A 213 -2.62 0.95 0.19
CA ARG A 213 -2.74 1.78 -1.01
C ARG A 213 -1.62 1.49 -2.00
N TYR A 214 -0.39 1.36 -1.50
CA TYR A 214 0.79 1.08 -2.32
C TYR A 214 0.65 -0.28 -3.00
N HIS A 215 0.33 -1.33 -2.26
CA HIS A 215 0.16 -2.67 -2.82
C HIS A 215 -1.02 -2.77 -3.78
N LEU A 216 -2.12 -2.08 -3.50
CA LEU A 216 -3.24 -1.99 -4.44
C LEU A 216 -2.81 -1.30 -5.73
N ASN A 217 -2.04 -0.20 -5.65
CA ASN A 217 -1.54 0.50 -6.82
C ASN A 217 -0.58 -0.35 -7.64
N GLU A 218 0.37 -1.04 -7.00
CA GLU A 218 1.27 -1.96 -7.69
C GLU A 218 0.49 -3.03 -8.46
N TRP A 219 -0.50 -3.62 -7.82
CA TRP A 219 -1.36 -4.63 -8.45
C TRP A 219 -2.12 -4.07 -9.66
N VAL A 220 -2.72 -2.89 -9.52
CA VAL A 220 -3.45 -2.22 -10.62
C VAL A 220 -2.49 -1.89 -11.78
N VAL A 221 -1.32 -1.34 -11.47
CA VAL A 221 -0.30 -1.03 -12.48
C VAL A 221 0.17 -2.28 -13.21
N GLU A 222 0.47 -3.36 -12.48
CA GLU A 222 0.87 -4.63 -13.07
C GLU A 222 -0.23 -5.22 -13.97
N TRP A 223 -1.50 -5.14 -13.55
CA TRP A 223 -2.62 -5.59 -14.36
C TRP A 223 -2.71 -4.78 -15.67
N VAL A 224 -2.63 -3.45 -15.58
CA VAL A 224 -2.63 -2.55 -16.75
C VAL A 224 -1.49 -2.88 -17.70
N ASP A 225 -0.30 -3.13 -17.20
CA ASP A 225 0.88 -3.48 -18.00
C ASP A 225 0.73 -4.85 -18.66
N LYS A 226 0.28 -5.88 -17.93
CA LYS A 226 0.01 -7.24 -18.44
C LYS A 226 -1.04 -7.27 -19.54
N HIS A 227 -2.05 -6.41 -19.48
CA HIS A 227 -3.08 -6.32 -20.52
C HIS A 227 -2.66 -5.43 -21.70
N GLY A 228 -1.39 -5.06 -21.77
CA GLY A 228 -0.79 -4.36 -22.89
C GLY A 228 -1.25 -2.90 -23.01
N TYR A 229 -1.66 -2.26 -21.93
CA TYR A 229 -2.00 -0.84 -21.92
C TYR A 229 -0.76 0.06 -21.81
N SER A 230 0.41 -0.47 -21.47
CA SER A 230 1.68 0.27 -21.35
C SER A 230 2.69 -0.05 -22.46
N THR A 231 2.23 -0.52 -23.64
CA THR A 231 3.12 -0.73 -24.77
C THR A 231 3.70 0.59 -25.27
N ALA A 232 4.93 0.56 -25.83
CA ALA A 232 5.61 1.75 -26.36
C ALA A 232 4.73 2.58 -27.29
N LYS A 233 3.98 1.92 -28.18
CA LYS A 233 3.02 2.57 -29.10
C LYS A 233 1.88 3.30 -28.35
N LYS A 234 1.38 2.75 -27.26
CA LYS A 234 0.34 3.38 -26.44
C LYS A 234 0.89 4.55 -25.65
N LEU A 235 2.09 4.41 -25.09
CA LEU A 235 2.77 5.49 -24.38
C LEU A 235 3.05 6.67 -25.30
N GLU A 236 3.58 6.44 -26.49
CA GLU A 236 3.77 7.48 -27.51
C GLU A 236 2.44 8.17 -27.89
N LYS A 237 1.36 7.40 -28.05
CA LYS A 237 0.02 7.94 -28.32
C LYS A 237 -0.51 8.81 -27.17
N ARG A 238 -0.26 8.43 -25.93
CA ARG A 238 -0.64 9.22 -24.75
C ARG A 238 0.16 10.51 -24.67
N GLU A 239 1.46 10.47 -24.93
CA GLU A 239 2.29 11.67 -24.96
C GLU A 239 1.78 12.65 -26.03
N LYS A 240 1.48 12.19 -27.24
CA LYS A 240 0.84 13.00 -28.29
C LYS A 240 -0.53 13.57 -27.87
N ASN A 241 -1.25 12.89 -26.99
CA ASN A 241 -2.56 13.31 -26.48
C ASN A 241 -2.50 14.00 -25.10
N ARG A 242 -1.31 14.27 -24.55
CA ARG A 242 -1.12 14.91 -23.23
C ARG A 242 -1.95 16.18 -23.05
N LYS A 243 -2.13 16.96 -24.13
CA LYS A 243 -2.97 18.17 -24.16
C LYS A 243 -4.47 17.88 -24.32
N LYS A 244 -4.90 16.62 -24.33
CA LYS A 244 -6.30 16.19 -24.49
C LYS A 244 -6.78 15.35 -23.30
N PRO A 245 -6.88 15.93 -22.07
CA PRO A 245 -7.16 15.17 -20.85
C PRO A 245 -8.48 14.38 -20.92
N LYS A 246 -9.51 14.91 -21.59
CA LYS A 246 -10.79 14.20 -21.77
C LYS A 246 -10.64 12.87 -22.52
N LYS A 247 -9.71 12.79 -23.50
CA LYS A 247 -9.46 11.56 -24.25
C LYS A 247 -8.73 10.52 -23.41
N LEU A 248 -7.75 10.96 -22.61
CA LEU A 248 -7.01 10.10 -21.70
C LEU A 248 -7.90 9.59 -20.58
N ARG A 249 -8.78 10.45 -20.03
CA ARG A 249 -9.79 10.05 -19.05
C ARG A 249 -10.73 8.97 -19.63
N LYS A 250 -11.23 9.16 -20.87
CA LYS A 250 -12.06 8.13 -21.51
C LYS A 250 -11.32 6.81 -21.70
N GLU A 251 -10.03 6.84 -22.02
CA GLU A 251 -9.19 5.64 -22.11
C GLU A 251 -9.08 4.95 -20.75
N ALA A 252 -8.83 5.71 -19.68
CA ALA A 252 -8.74 5.18 -18.32
C ALA A 252 -10.08 4.57 -17.84
N ASN A 253 -11.21 5.26 -18.11
CA ASN A 253 -12.54 4.74 -17.81
C ASN A 253 -12.79 3.40 -18.52
N GLY A 254 -12.47 3.27 -19.81
CA GLY A 254 -12.61 2.01 -20.53
C GLY A 254 -11.73 0.87 -19.98
N ILE A 255 -10.60 1.19 -19.35
CA ILE A 255 -9.77 0.20 -18.63
C ILE A 255 -10.48 -0.23 -17.35
N LEU A 256 -11.01 0.73 -16.58
CA LEU A 256 -11.75 0.46 -15.35
C LEU A 256 -13.01 -0.39 -15.61
N ASP A 257 -13.77 -0.06 -16.67
CA ASP A 257 -14.96 -0.81 -17.07
C ASP A 257 -14.60 -2.27 -17.35
N ARG A 258 -13.52 -2.50 -18.11
CA ARG A 258 -13.02 -3.85 -18.37
C ARG A 258 -12.59 -4.58 -17.09
N MET A 259 -11.93 -3.90 -16.15
CA MET A 259 -11.60 -4.49 -14.83
C MET A 259 -12.86 -4.86 -14.07
N GLY A 260 -13.93 -4.07 -14.20
CA GLY A 260 -15.25 -4.36 -13.62
C GLY A 260 -15.89 -5.59 -14.25
N GLU A 261 -15.95 -5.64 -15.59
CA GLU A 261 -16.51 -6.77 -16.36
C GLU A 261 -15.79 -8.10 -16.08
N GLU A 262 -14.47 -8.05 -15.94
CA GLU A 262 -13.63 -9.22 -15.58
C GLU A 262 -13.70 -9.57 -14.08
N GLY A 263 -14.47 -8.83 -13.26
CA GLY A 263 -14.61 -9.07 -11.82
C GLY A 263 -13.37 -8.72 -10.99
N VAL A 264 -12.41 -8.02 -11.59
CA VAL A 264 -11.13 -7.67 -10.95
C VAL A 264 -11.33 -6.72 -9.78
N VAL A 265 -12.15 -5.68 -9.95
CA VAL A 265 -12.44 -4.71 -8.88
C VAL A 265 -13.07 -5.40 -7.67
N LYS A 266 -14.00 -6.34 -7.91
CA LYS A 266 -14.64 -7.15 -6.86
C LYS A 266 -13.61 -8.02 -6.14
N MET A 267 -12.73 -8.69 -6.88
CA MET A 267 -11.66 -9.51 -6.30
C MET A 267 -10.72 -8.67 -5.40
N LEU A 268 -10.30 -7.50 -5.86
CA LEU A 268 -9.44 -6.58 -5.08
C LEU A 268 -10.14 -6.08 -3.81
N TRP A 269 -11.44 -5.80 -3.89
CA TRP A 269 -12.23 -5.46 -2.72
C TRP A 269 -12.24 -6.58 -1.68
N HIS A 270 -12.47 -7.83 -2.11
CA HIS A 270 -12.43 -8.98 -1.19
C HIS A 270 -11.05 -9.13 -0.54
N GLN A 271 -9.97 -9.03 -1.29
CA GLN A 271 -8.61 -9.09 -0.73
C GLN A 271 -8.36 -7.97 0.31
N PHE A 272 -8.84 -6.76 0.03
CA PHE A 272 -8.75 -5.66 0.99
C PHE A 272 -9.55 -5.95 2.26
N ARG A 273 -10.78 -6.45 2.12
CA ARG A 273 -11.64 -6.85 3.25
C ARG A 273 -11.04 -7.99 4.06
N ASP A 274 -10.54 -9.02 3.39
CA ASP A 274 -9.88 -10.16 4.05
C ASP A 274 -8.71 -9.68 4.93
N THR A 275 -7.89 -8.75 4.43
CA THR A 275 -6.80 -8.15 5.21
C THR A 275 -7.31 -7.42 6.46
N ILE A 276 -8.40 -6.66 6.34
CA ILE A 276 -9.04 -5.97 7.45
C ILE A 276 -9.63 -6.98 8.45
N ASP A 277 -10.32 -8.00 7.97
CA ASP A 277 -10.97 -9.00 8.81
C ASP A 277 -9.95 -9.89 9.53
N GLU A 278 -8.89 -10.32 8.85
CA GLU A 278 -7.75 -10.99 9.50
C GLU A 278 -7.15 -10.12 10.61
N ALA A 279 -6.95 -8.84 10.35
CA ALA A 279 -6.47 -7.89 11.34
C ALA A 279 -7.44 -7.73 12.51
N ALA A 280 -8.75 -7.69 12.24
CA ALA A 280 -9.79 -7.58 13.26
C ALA A 280 -9.85 -8.82 14.17
N HIS A 281 -9.65 -10.01 13.60
CA HIS A 281 -9.72 -11.29 14.32
C HIS A 281 -8.36 -11.79 14.83
N ALA A 282 -7.25 -11.15 14.45
CA ALA A 282 -5.93 -11.50 14.97
C ALA A 282 -5.94 -11.45 16.49
N LYS A 283 -5.70 -12.60 17.10
CA LYS A 283 -5.64 -12.73 18.58
C LYS A 283 -4.54 -11.81 19.08
N GLN A 284 -4.92 -10.80 19.83
CA GLN A 284 -3.95 -10.12 20.68
C GLN A 284 -3.36 -11.20 21.58
N GLY A 285 -2.04 -11.39 21.50
CA GLY A 285 -1.34 -12.27 22.41
C GLY A 285 -1.59 -11.78 23.83
N ARG A 286 -2.66 -12.24 24.45
CA ARG A 286 -2.88 -12.08 25.87
C ARG A 286 -1.76 -12.86 26.55
N TYR A 287 -1.00 -12.20 27.38
CA TYR A 287 -0.25 -12.82 28.45
C TYR A 287 -1.24 -13.53 29.40
N GLY A 288 -1.72 -14.67 28.96
CA GLY A 288 -2.35 -15.64 29.82
C GLY A 288 -1.24 -16.58 30.25
N GLY A 289 -0.65 -16.33 31.40
CA GLY A 289 0.15 -17.32 32.06
C GLY A 289 -0.69 -18.58 32.23
N GLU A 290 -0.38 -19.63 31.50
CA GLU A 290 -0.58 -20.97 32.02
C GLU A 290 0.49 -21.14 33.10
N SER A 291 0.06 -20.95 34.33
CA SER A 291 0.80 -21.48 35.49
C SER A 291 0.72 -23.00 35.46
N PRO A 292 1.77 -23.67 35.91
CA PRO A 292 1.95 -25.12 35.85
C PRO A 292 0.89 -25.93 36.57
#